data_5714603a6ad43b2465d2e1015fda1e51
#
_entry.id   5714603a6ad43b2465d2e1015fda1e51
#
_cell.length_a   1.000
_cell.length_b   1.000
_cell.length_c   1.000
_cell.angle_alpha   90.00
_cell.angle_beta   90.00
_cell.angle_gamma   90.00
#
_symmetry.space_group_name_H-M   'P 1'
#
loop_
_entity.id
_entity.type
_entity.pdbx_description
1 polymer ?
#
loop_
_entity_poly.entity_id
_entity_poly.type
_entity_poly.pdbx_seq_one_letter_code
_entity_poly.pdbx_strand_id
1 'polypeptide(L)'
;MQSCPKRKSRTFSKTIFVSLALSLLSTTASFAQNAETQLEQDRRRLGNSGPLVSEIDPATVRDSMRAAEAAKSPDADHPDLSDHLLGSVWGARDWMARHGITLDIQEVDELWGNTTGGNPSGNDGPNGSGSGTGPAYDGMTMPTLTVDLEKLIGLKGGLFNISALQLRGRSISQDHLSVYNPVSGFEADRSTRLFELWYQQSFLGGKLDIKIGQQDLDTEFLISDYGSLYLNSNFGWPMAPSVNLYAGGPSWPLASPAVRIRYRPTDQFTVMFAAADDNPPGNTSNSFGIQGGNPVDPTNQNANGNASGTKFNMGTGALLMTELQYAINPQPDDMSKVTKDPGLPGVYKLGGFYDTGRFPDYRYNQSGQALGGPDDTTGIPRWDRGNWMVYGIVDQMLWRPSLQSAQSVGVFARATGNGGDRNMISYAVDAGVNLKAPFKGRDNDTVGVGWGLGRASYGQRQYDRNVNSTGTPTLTQGTENHLEVTYQAQVMPWWVMQPDFQYIWNPSGGVYDSRYSTKRVGNEAVFGLHSSIT
;
A
#
# COMPACT_ATOMS: atom_id res chain seq x y z
N MET A 1 57.14 -41.10 -28.93
CA MET A 1 56.79 -39.70 -28.69
C MET A 1 55.51 -39.63 -27.87
N GLN A 2 55.62 -39.50 -26.57
CA GLN A 2 54.51 -39.51 -25.61
C GLN A 2 53.98 -38.09 -25.41
N SER A 3 52.70 -37.88 -25.54
CA SER A 3 52.02 -36.62 -25.30
C SER A 3 51.61 -36.47 -23.81
N CYS A 4 52.03 -35.37 -23.23
CA CYS A 4 51.79 -34.98 -21.84
C CYS A 4 50.30 -34.51 -21.66
N PRO A 5 49.60 -34.88 -20.59
CA PRO A 5 48.22 -34.43 -20.35
C PRO A 5 48.17 -33.04 -19.71
N LYS A 6 47.31 -32.16 -20.26
CA LYS A 6 47.04 -30.83 -19.74
C LYS A 6 46.28 -30.89 -18.41
N ARG A 7 46.83 -30.22 -17.39
CA ARG A 7 46.28 -29.96 -16.08
C ARG A 7 45.01 -29.10 -16.22
N LYS A 8 43.82 -29.62 -15.84
CA LYS A 8 42.58 -28.83 -15.71
C LYS A 8 42.67 -27.99 -14.41
N SER A 9 42.67 -26.68 -14.56
CA SER A 9 42.47 -25.76 -13.45
C SER A 9 41.00 -25.84 -12.96
N ARG A 10 40.82 -26.21 -11.71
CA ARG A 10 39.50 -26.11 -11.04
C ARG A 10 39.21 -24.65 -10.76
N THR A 11 38.37 -24.04 -11.57
CA THR A 11 37.72 -22.77 -11.25
C THR A 11 36.68 -23.06 -10.17
N PHE A 12 37.00 -22.79 -8.92
CA PHE A 12 36.03 -22.80 -7.84
C PHE A 12 35.02 -21.68 -8.10
N SER A 13 33.79 -22.09 -8.31
CA SER A 13 32.71 -21.29 -8.79
C SER A 13 32.34 -20.16 -7.82
N LYS A 14 32.46 -18.93 -8.28
CA LYS A 14 31.87 -17.72 -7.64
C LYS A 14 30.34 -17.81 -7.49
N THR A 15 29.71 -18.80 -8.10
CA THR A 15 28.28 -19.06 -8.10
C THR A 15 27.76 -19.52 -6.74
N ILE A 16 28.56 -20.17 -5.90
CA ILE A 16 28.12 -20.64 -4.58
C ILE A 16 27.98 -19.48 -3.58
N PHE A 17 28.82 -18.46 -3.66
CA PHE A 17 28.70 -17.29 -2.78
C PHE A 17 27.55 -16.36 -3.16
N VAL A 18 27.23 -16.26 -4.43
CA VAL A 18 26.07 -15.48 -4.90
C VAL A 18 24.76 -16.21 -4.59
N SER A 19 24.73 -17.55 -4.67
CA SER A 19 23.55 -18.33 -4.30
C SER A 19 23.31 -18.36 -2.76
N LEU A 20 24.34 -18.30 -1.94
CA LEU A 20 24.19 -18.20 -0.49
C LEU A 20 23.76 -16.78 -0.06
N ALA A 21 24.26 -15.75 -0.71
CA ALA A 21 23.82 -14.37 -0.50
C ALA A 21 22.39 -14.13 -1.00
N LEU A 22 22.00 -14.75 -2.11
CA LEU A 22 20.63 -14.69 -2.65
C LEU A 22 19.66 -15.55 -1.84
N SER A 23 20.07 -16.68 -1.27
CA SER A 23 19.22 -17.48 -0.37
C SER A 23 19.11 -16.85 1.02
N LEU A 24 20.12 -16.10 1.48
CA LEU A 24 20.02 -15.28 2.70
C LEU A 24 19.18 -14.02 2.47
N LEU A 25 19.17 -13.45 1.27
CA LEU A 25 18.28 -12.36 0.86
C LEU A 25 16.84 -12.84 0.61
N SER A 26 16.60 -14.10 0.28
CA SER A 26 15.27 -14.67 0.08
C SER A 26 14.58 -15.10 1.39
N THR A 27 15.22 -14.93 2.54
CA THR A 27 14.65 -15.19 3.87
C THR A 27 14.49 -13.94 4.73
N THR A 28 14.59 -12.73 4.14
CA THR A 28 14.63 -11.49 4.91
C THR A 28 13.66 -10.45 4.39
N ALA A 29 12.35 -10.61 4.58
CA ALA A 29 11.43 -9.68 4.02
C ALA A 29 10.20 -9.36 4.84
N SER A 30 10.22 -8.72 5.92
CA SER A 30 9.01 -8.30 6.58
C SER A 30 9.14 -7.27 7.68
N PHE A 31 9.71 -6.17 7.46
CA PHE A 31 9.93 -5.28 8.56
C PHE A 31 9.28 -3.91 8.50
N ALA A 32 9.13 -3.28 7.39
CA ALA A 32 8.56 -1.94 7.39
C ALA A 32 7.09 -1.96 7.84
N GLN A 33 6.33 -2.94 7.37
CA GLN A 33 4.94 -3.10 7.79
C GLN A 33 4.79 -3.64 9.22
N ASN A 34 5.82 -4.27 9.78
CA ASN A 34 5.75 -4.87 11.12
C ASN A 34 6.32 -4.02 12.23
N ALA A 35 7.21 -3.08 11.97
CA ALA A 35 7.40 -1.99 12.94
C ALA A 35 6.06 -1.25 13.15
N GLU A 36 5.26 -1.09 12.08
CA GLU A 36 3.89 -0.59 12.18
C GLU A 36 2.95 -1.60 12.84
N THR A 37 2.96 -2.87 12.44
CA THR A 37 2.07 -3.89 13.00
C THR A 37 2.45 -4.24 14.43
N GLN A 38 3.72 -4.23 14.80
CA GLN A 38 4.14 -4.43 16.19
C GLN A 38 3.86 -3.22 17.06
N LEU A 39 4.12 -2.01 16.60
CA LEU A 39 3.69 -0.79 17.30
C LEU A 39 2.17 -0.75 17.44
N GLU A 40 1.46 -1.21 16.44
CA GLU A 40 0.02 -1.34 16.45
C GLU A 40 -0.43 -2.51 17.34
N GLN A 41 0.31 -3.62 17.39
CA GLN A 41 0.05 -4.75 18.29
C GLN A 41 0.40 -4.43 19.75
N ASP A 42 1.50 -3.73 20.02
CA ASP A 42 1.84 -3.27 21.36
C ASP A 42 0.87 -2.17 21.86
N ARG A 43 0.39 -1.31 20.97
CA ARG A 43 -0.74 -0.42 21.24
C ARG A 43 -2.03 -1.19 21.49
N ARG A 44 -2.28 -2.26 20.73
CA ARG A 44 -3.43 -3.17 20.91
C ARG A 44 -3.34 -3.95 22.22
N ARG A 45 -2.16 -4.44 22.61
CA ARG A 45 -1.91 -5.10 23.91
C ARG A 45 -2.19 -4.16 25.10
N LEU A 46 -1.88 -2.87 24.96
CA LEU A 46 -2.06 -1.89 25.99
C LEU A 46 -3.48 -1.26 26.01
N GLY A 47 -4.40 -1.73 25.14
CA GLY A 47 -5.73 -1.14 25.02
C GLY A 47 -5.71 0.30 24.49
N ASN A 48 -4.62 0.72 23.89
CA ASN A 48 -4.39 2.08 23.49
C ASN A 48 -5.04 2.34 22.13
N SER A 49 -6.22 2.90 22.15
CA SER A 49 -6.97 3.42 21.01
C SER A 49 -6.71 4.93 20.85
N GLY A 50 -5.45 5.33 20.98
CA GLY A 50 -5.01 6.65 20.55
C GLY A 50 -5.14 6.79 19.04
N PRO A 51 -5.12 8.01 18.48
CA PRO A 51 -5.02 8.17 17.05
C PRO A 51 -3.83 7.34 16.60
N LEU A 52 -4.13 6.31 15.85
CA LEU A 52 -3.15 5.49 15.18
C LEU A 52 -2.45 6.44 14.22
N VAL A 53 -1.30 6.97 14.60
CA VAL A 53 -0.43 7.62 13.65
C VAL A 53 0.17 6.48 12.85
N SER A 54 -0.31 6.29 11.64
CA SER A 54 0.17 5.32 10.66
C SER A 54 1.57 5.70 10.17
N GLU A 55 2.48 5.89 11.08
CA GLU A 55 3.85 6.24 10.77
C GLU A 55 4.79 5.42 11.63
N ILE A 56 5.80 4.85 10.97
CA ILE A 56 7.07 4.61 11.65
C ILE A 56 7.62 6.01 12.04
N ASP A 57 7.00 6.61 13.06
CA ASP A 57 7.56 7.77 13.69
C ASP A 57 8.86 7.36 14.36
N PRO A 58 10.00 7.97 14.01
CA PRO A 58 11.24 7.71 14.74
C PRO A 58 11.16 8.11 16.21
N ALA A 59 10.29 9.05 16.57
CA ALA A 59 9.97 9.30 17.97
C ALA A 59 9.20 8.12 18.56
N THR A 60 8.28 7.51 17.81
CA THR A 60 7.51 6.33 18.24
C THR A 60 8.37 5.06 18.21
N VAL A 61 9.28 4.89 17.24
CA VAL A 61 10.31 3.83 17.28
C VAL A 61 11.26 4.05 18.47
N ARG A 62 11.65 5.30 18.76
CA ARG A 62 12.42 5.61 19.98
C ARG A 62 11.60 5.47 21.24
N ASP A 63 10.33 5.82 21.22
CA ASP A 63 9.45 5.74 22.38
C ASP A 63 8.99 4.30 22.60
N SER A 64 8.85 3.48 21.57
CA SER A 64 8.71 2.03 21.72
C SER A 64 10.02 1.36 22.13
N MET A 65 11.17 1.81 21.61
CA MET A 65 12.49 1.40 22.12
C MET A 65 12.71 1.89 23.55
N ARG A 66 12.23 3.09 23.93
CA ARG A 66 12.26 3.63 25.30
C ARG A 66 11.18 3.03 26.18
N ALA A 67 10.00 2.70 25.67
CA ALA A 67 8.96 2.00 26.41
C ALA A 67 9.35 0.54 26.64
N ALA A 68 10.02 -0.11 25.68
CA ALA A 68 10.71 -1.39 25.88
C ALA A 68 11.85 -1.26 26.91
N GLU A 69 12.54 -0.11 26.99
CA GLU A 69 13.50 0.21 28.05
C GLU A 69 12.82 0.58 29.39
N ALA A 70 11.66 1.21 29.38
CA ALA A 70 10.93 1.66 30.59
C ALA A 70 10.01 0.58 31.18
N ALA A 71 9.59 -0.39 30.40
CA ALA A 71 8.95 -1.62 30.88
C ALA A 71 9.97 -2.57 31.54
N LYS A 72 10.98 -2.03 32.20
CA LYS A 72 12.03 -2.79 32.89
C LYS A 72 11.45 -3.69 33.98
N SER A 73 11.14 -4.90 33.55
CA SER A 73 11.40 -6.11 34.32
C SER A 73 12.92 -6.22 34.61
N PRO A 74 13.38 -6.87 35.69
CA PRO A 74 14.81 -7.05 36.00
C PRO A 74 15.66 -7.73 34.92
N ASP A 75 15.05 -8.25 33.85
CA ASP A 75 15.71 -8.90 32.69
C ASP A 75 15.76 -8.01 31.43
N ALA A 76 15.87 -6.71 31.59
CA ALA A 76 15.82 -5.71 30.51
C ALA A 76 16.96 -5.76 29.48
N ASP A 77 17.86 -6.71 29.56
CA ASP A 77 18.91 -6.96 28.56
C ASP A 77 18.41 -7.79 27.35
N HIS A 78 17.19 -8.30 27.40
CA HIS A 78 16.60 -9.09 26.32
C HIS A 78 15.24 -8.50 25.90
N PRO A 79 15.10 -7.95 24.66
CA PRO A 79 13.79 -7.56 24.13
C PRO A 79 12.87 -8.78 24.09
N ASP A 80 11.58 -8.59 24.41
CA ASP A 80 10.59 -9.63 24.26
C ASP A 80 10.36 -9.90 22.75
N LEU A 81 10.92 -11.01 22.27
CA LEU A 81 10.83 -11.46 20.89
C LEU A 81 9.80 -12.59 20.69
N SER A 82 8.87 -12.74 21.65
CA SER A 82 7.81 -13.75 21.58
C SER A 82 6.86 -13.57 20.39
N ASP A 83 6.81 -12.37 19.82
CA ASP A 83 6.02 -12.00 18.64
C ASP A 83 6.75 -12.19 17.30
N HIS A 84 7.93 -12.83 17.33
CA HIS A 84 8.65 -13.23 16.13
C HIS A 84 8.76 -14.74 16.05
N LEU A 85 8.45 -15.32 14.88
CA LEU A 85 8.52 -16.77 14.65
C LEU A 85 9.88 -17.38 15.04
N LEU A 86 10.98 -16.69 14.71
CA LEU A 86 12.34 -17.16 14.99
C LEU A 86 12.92 -16.65 16.32
N GLY A 87 12.14 -15.88 17.11
CA GLY A 87 12.58 -15.33 18.38
C GLY A 87 13.91 -14.56 18.28
N SER A 88 14.82 -14.76 19.25
CA SER A 88 16.10 -14.03 19.32
C SER A 88 17.14 -14.45 18.27
N VAL A 89 16.89 -15.50 17.47
CA VAL A 89 17.87 -16.05 16.51
C VAL A 89 19.24 -16.27 17.19
N TRP A 90 19.24 -17.09 18.25
CA TRP A 90 20.44 -17.36 19.10
C TRP A 90 21.09 -16.11 19.71
N GLY A 91 20.31 -15.07 20.02
CA GLY A 91 20.79 -13.82 20.60
C GLY A 91 21.31 -12.80 19.59
N ALA A 92 21.23 -13.08 18.29
CA ALA A 92 21.66 -12.13 17.26
C ALA A 92 20.78 -10.88 17.23
N ARG A 93 19.43 -11.06 17.30
CA ARG A 93 18.50 -9.93 17.37
C ARG A 93 18.71 -9.09 18.63
N ASP A 94 18.94 -9.72 19.79
CA ASP A 94 19.22 -9.02 21.04
C ASP A 94 20.51 -8.17 20.93
N TRP A 95 21.54 -8.74 20.30
CA TRP A 95 22.78 -8.00 20.07
C TRP A 95 22.54 -6.80 19.14
N MET A 96 21.81 -6.99 18.04
CA MET A 96 21.47 -5.93 17.10
C MET A 96 20.65 -4.83 17.77
N ALA A 97 19.60 -5.17 18.52
CA ALA A 97 18.74 -4.22 19.21
C ALA A 97 19.52 -3.35 20.23
N ARG A 98 20.46 -3.95 20.97
CA ARG A 98 21.35 -3.19 21.86
C ARG A 98 22.21 -2.16 21.11
N HIS A 99 22.51 -2.38 19.84
CA HIS A 99 23.26 -1.46 18.99
C HIS A 99 22.35 -0.54 18.15
N GLY A 100 21.03 -0.53 18.41
CA GLY A 100 20.09 0.30 17.64
C GLY A 100 19.79 -0.24 16.24
N ILE A 101 20.04 -1.52 16.00
CA ILE A 101 19.77 -2.16 14.72
C ILE A 101 18.56 -3.08 14.90
N THR A 102 17.53 -2.87 14.12
CA THR A 102 16.36 -3.75 14.05
C THR A 102 16.35 -4.42 12.68
N LEU A 103 16.30 -5.73 12.69
CA LEU A 103 16.11 -6.53 11.48
C LEU A 103 14.81 -7.30 11.64
N ASP A 104 13.85 -7.16 10.84
CA ASP A 104 12.58 -7.80 10.85
C ASP A 104 12.26 -8.48 9.52
N ILE A 105 11.34 -9.47 9.43
CA ILE A 105 11.00 -10.22 8.21
C ILE A 105 9.50 -10.48 8.18
N GLN A 106 8.70 -9.94 7.21
CA GLN A 106 7.29 -10.24 7.01
C GLN A 106 7.09 -11.21 5.86
N GLU A 107 6.45 -12.18 6.08
CA GLU A 107 5.95 -13.10 5.09
C GLU A 107 4.45 -12.93 4.98
N VAL A 108 3.98 -12.64 3.78
CA VAL A 108 2.54 -12.59 3.47
C VAL A 108 2.25 -13.61 2.38
N ASP A 109 1.23 -14.43 2.63
CA ASP A 109 0.69 -15.36 1.65
C ASP A 109 -0.82 -15.17 1.54
N GLU A 110 -1.33 -15.09 0.32
CA GLU A 110 -2.75 -14.92 0.06
C GLU A 110 -3.29 -15.96 -0.91
N LEU A 111 -4.47 -16.46 -0.61
CA LEU A 111 -5.24 -17.33 -1.49
C LEU A 111 -6.56 -16.64 -1.79
N TRP A 112 -6.82 -16.39 -3.05
CA TRP A 112 -8.03 -15.73 -3.53
C TRP A 112 -8.80 -16.62 -4.50
N GLY A 113 -10.12 -16.39 -4.59
CA GLY A 113 -10.95 -17.04 -5.59
C GLY A 113 -12.26 -16.30 -5.77
N ASN A 114 -12.69 -16.13 -7.03
CA ASN A 114 -14.01 -15.59 -7.34
C ASN A 114 -14.98 -16.68 -7.79
N THR A 115 -16.23 -16.57 -7.39
CA THR A 115 -17.28 -17.55 -7.68
C THR A 115 -18.31 -17.07 -8.70
N THR A 116 -18.37 -15.75 -8.93
CA THR A 116 -19.31 -15.12 -9.89
C THR A 116 -18.61 -13.98 -10.62
N GLY A 117 -19.19 -13.57 -11.73
CA GLY A 117 -18.68 -12.49 -12.56
C GLY A 117 -17.38 -12.88 -13.24
N GLY A 118 -16.45 -11.95 -13.21
CA GLY A 118 -15.11 -12.12 -13.74
C GLY A 118 -15.00 -11.95 -15.26
N ASN A 119 -13.81 -11.53 -15.66
CA ASN A 119 -13.47 -11.26 -17.05
C ASN A 119 -12.02 -11.74 -17.27
N PRO A 120 -11.82 -12.88 -17.95
CA PRO A 120 -10.47 -13.37 -18.14
C PRO A 120 -9.67 -12.35 -18.95
N SER A 121 -8.58 -11.86 -18.37
CA SER A 121 -7.62 -11.09 -19.13
C SER A 121 -6.93 -12.00 -20.15
N GLY A 122 -6.43 -11.44 -21.26
CA GLY A 122 -5.76 -12.19 -22.31
C GLY A 122 -4.48 -12.95 -21.88
N ASN A 123 -4.15 -12.96 -20.59
CA ASN A 123 -3.02 -13.67 -20.01
C ASN A 123 -3.29 -15.14 -19.68
N ASP A 124 -4.53 -15.61 -19.79
CA ASP A 124 -4.90 -17.02 -19.51
C ASP A 124 -4.47 -18.01 -20.63
N GLY A 125 -3.41 -17.71 -21.35
CA GLY A 125 -2.84 -18.57 -22.37
C GLY A 125 -3.10 -18.09 -23.80
N PRO A 126 -2.50 -18.77 -24.81
CA PRO A 126 -2.42 -18.28 -26.18
C PRO A 126 -3.75 -18.12 -26.94
N ASN A 127 -4.89 -18.42 -26.32
CA ASN A 127 -6.20 -18.35 -26.97
C ASN A 127 -7.28 -17.57 -26.19
N GLY A 128 -6.94 -16.89 -25.08
CA GLY A 128 -7.92 -16.10 -24.31
C GLY A 128 -9.15 -16.89 -23.82
N SER A 129 -8.99 -18.21 -23.60
CA SER A 129 -10.09 -19.13 -23.26
C SER A 129 -10.22 -19.37 -21.74
N GLY A 130 -9.65 -18.50 -20.91
CA GLY A 130 -9.73 -18.62 -19.46
C GLY A 130 -11.18 -18.54 -18.96
N SER A 131 -11.47 -19.21 -17.86
CA SER A 131 -12.73 -18.98 -17.14
C SER A 131 -12.61 -17.65 -16.40
N GLY A 132 -13.61 -16.79 -16.45
CA GLY A 132 -13.66 -15.57 -15.62
C GLY A 132 -13.73 -15.87 -14.13
N THR A 133 -13.59 -17.12 -13.70
CA THR A 133 -13.61 -17.56 -12.30
C THR A 133 -12.47 -18.55 -12.07
N GLY A 134 -11.76 -18.39 -10.96
CA GLY A 134 -10.65 -19.28 -10.60
C GLY A 134 -9.96 -18.89 -9.31
N PRO A 135 -9.08 -19.75 -8.81
CA PRO A 135 -8.20 -19.42 -7.70
C PRO A 135 -6.93 -18.71 -8.18
N ALA A 136 -6.42 -17.83 -7.35
CA ALA A 136 -5.10 -17.24 -7.49
C ALA A 136 -4.35 -17.31 -6.16
N TYR A 137 -3.03 -17.33 -6.24
CA TYR A 137 -2.13 -17.23 -5.09
C TYR A 137 -1.13 -16.12 -5.39
N ASP A 138 -0.96 -15.24 -4.44
CA ASP A 138 0.14 -14.30 -4.41
C ASP A 138 0.80 -14.27 -3.04
N GLY A 139 1.95 -13.64 -2.96
CA GLY A 139 2.67 -13.54 -1.72
C GLY A 139 3.85 -12.60 -1.81
N MET A 140 4.25 -12.16 -0.67
CA MET A 140 5.33 -11.21 -0.48
C MET A 140 6.23 -11.66 0.65
N THR A 141 7.51 -11.49 0.44
CA THR A 141 8.52 -11.50 1.48
C THR A 141 9.20 -10.12 1.51
N MET A 142 9.27 -9.41 2.67
CA MET A 142 9.85 -8.05 2.76
C MET A 142 10.91 -7.93 3.88
N PRO A 143 12.26 -7.91 3.65
CA PRO A 143 13.30 -7.53 4.58
C PRO A 143 13.34 -6.03 4.85
N THR A 144 13.41 -5.64 6.10
CA THR A 144 13.74 -4.28 6.47
C THR A 144 14.83 -4.24 7.53
N LEU A 145 15.79 -3.42 7.34
CA LEU A 145 16.79 -3.06 8.32
C LEU A 145 16.58 -1.61 8.71
N THR A 146 16.25 -1.38 9.97
CA THR A 146 16.16 -0.05 10.56
C THR A 146 17.32 0.17 11.52
N VAL A 147 17.96 1.34 11.45
CA VAL A 147 19.13 1.67 12.27
C VAL A 147 18.90 2.99 13.00
N ASP A 148 18.82 2.93 14.32
CA ASP A 148 18.88 4.09 15.21
C ASP A 148 20.34 4.58 15.29
N LEU A 149 20.62 5.67 14.60
CA LEU A 149 21.97 6.24 14.54
C LEU A 149 22.39 6.93 15.84
N GLU A 150 21.45 7.26 16.72
CA GLU A 150 21.78 7.77 18.05
C GLU A 150 22.39 6.66 18.90
N LYS A 151 21.80 5.45 18.90
CA LYS A 151 22.34 4.28 19.59
C LYS A 151 23.65 3.78 18.96
N LEU A 152 23.72 3.74 17.62
CA LEU A 152 24.85 3.15 16.92
C LEU A 152 26.11 4.02 16.94
N ILE A 153 25.96 5.33 16.68
CA ILE A 153 27.09 6.26 16.49
C ILE A 153 26.92 7.60 17.22
N GLY A 154 25.89 7.77 18.05
CA GLY A 154 25.62 8.99 18.80
C GLY A 154 25.01 10.15 18.00
N LEU A 155 24.52 9.91 16.78
CA LEU A 155 23.85 10.89 15.95
C LEU A 155 22.39 11.06 16.39
N LYS A 156 22.16 12.05 17.28
CA LYS A 156 20.86 12.31 17.88
C LYS A 156 19.80 12.60 16.80
N GLY A 157 18.70 11.85 16.87
CA GLY A 157 17.58 12.06 15.98
C GLY A 157 17.73 11.44 14.60
N GLY A 158 18.84 10.76 14.31
CA GLY A 158 19.07 10.09 13.04
C GLY A 158 18.44 8.69 12.99
N LEU A 159 17.71 8.38 11.92
CA LEU A 159 17.20 7.05 11.61
C LEU A 159 17.51 6.71 10.16
N PHE A 160 17.95 5.50 9.91
CA PHE A 160 18.18 4.97 8.56
C PHE A 160 17.33 3.73 8.35
N ASN A 161 16.80 3.56 7.14
CA ASN A 161 16.00 2.40 6.76
C ASN A 161 16.38 1.89 5.38
N ILE A 162 16.39 0.59 5.23
CA ILE A 162 16.47 -0.10 3.94
C ILE A 162 15.54 -1.31 3.96
N SER A 163 14.71 -1.45 2.92
CA SER A 163 13.85 -2.60 2.72
C SER A 163 13.88 -3.10 1.29
N ALA A 164 13.51 -4.36 1.10
CA ALA A 164 13.39 -4.97 -0.21
C ALA A 164 12.08 -5.79 -0.29
N LEU A 165 11.57 -6.01 -1.49
CA LEU A 165 10.42 -6.87 -1.74
C LEU A 165 10.81 -8.05 -2.61
N GLN A 166 10.36 -9.23 -2.26
CA GLN A 166 10.32 -10.40 -3.11
C GLN A 166 8.86 -10.77 -3.32
N LEU A 167 8.34 -10.46 -4.52
CA LEU A 167 6.94 -10.66 -4.91
C LEU A 167 6.80 -11.93 -5.72
N ARG A 168 5.75 -12.72 -5.46
CA ARG A 168 5.51 -14.01 -6.09
C ARG A 168 4.01 -14.24 -6.32
N GLY A 169 3.70 -15.24 -7.11
CA GLY A 169 2.31 -15.60 -7.37
C GLY A 169 1.72 -14.88 -8.58
N ARG A 170 0.42 -14.67 -8.58
CA ARG A 170 -0.37 -14.04 -9.64
C ARG A 170 -1.55 -13.30 -9.03
N SER A 171 -1.83 -12.11 -9.55
CA SER A 171 -2.96 -11.28 -9.14
C SER A 171 -4.29 -11.88 -9.63
N ILE A 172 -5.24 -12.11 -8.73
CA ILE A 172 -6.60 -12.50 -9.10
C ILE A 172 -7.31 -11.37 -9.85
N SER A 173 -7.06 -10.13 -9.44
CA SER A 173 -7.66 -8.95 -10.06
C SER A 173 -7.25 -8.81 -11.51
N GLN A 174 -5.98 -9.09 -11.83
CA GLN A 174 -5.45 -9.05 -13.19
C GLN A 174 -5.92 -10.25 -14.04
N ASP A 175 -5.95 -11.45 -13.45
CA ASP A 175 -6.20 -12.68 -14.20
C ASP A 175 -7.69 -12.98 -14.40
N HIS A 176 -8.54 -12.65 -13.43
CA HIS A 176 -9.92 -13.12 -13.37
C HIS A 176 -10.97 -12.02 -13.20
N LEU A 177 -10.61 -10.82 -12.72
CA LEU A 177 -11.57 -9.78 -12.40
C LEU A 177 -11.56 -8.62 -13.39
N SER A 178 -12.53 -7.72 -13.24
CA SER A 178 -12.59 -6.43 -13.93
C SER A 178 -12.86 -5.34 -12.91
N VAL A 179 -11.84 -4.86 -12.23
CA VAL A 179 -11.98 -3.92 -11.11
C VAL A 179 -11.16 -2.65 -11.34
N TYR A 180 -11.58 -1.53 -10.72
CA TYR A 180 -10.79 -0.31 -10.70
C TYR A 180 -9.59 -0.41 -9.77
N ASN A 181 -9.74 -1.14 -8.65
CA ASN A 181 -8.65 -1.41 -7.71
C ASN A 181 -8.54 -2.91 -7.42
N PRO A 182 -7.33 -3.43 -7.22
CA PRO A 182 -7.14 -4.81 -6.78
C PRO A 182 -7.90 -5.16 -5.49
N VAL A 183 -8.34 -6.40 -5.38
CA VAL A 183 -9.04 -6.91 -4.19
C VAL A 183 -8.11 -7.11 -3.00
N SER A 184 -6.79 -7.12 -3.24
CA SER A 184 -5.78 -7.04 -2.19
C SER A 184 -4.74 -5.96 -2.50
N GLY A 185 -4.31 -5.24 -1.45
CA GLY A 185 -3.18 -4.32 -1.50
C GLY A 185 -1.84 -5.01 -1.71
N PHE A 186 -1.77 -6.35 -1.62
CA PHE A 186 -0.56 -7.14 -1.83
C PHE A 186 -0.43 -7.72 -3.25
N GLU A 187 -1.42 -7.53 -4.10
CA GLU A 187 -1.36 -7.97 -5.49
C GLU A 187 -0.35 -7.14 -6.30
N ALA A 188 0.69 -7.79 -6.81
CA ALA A 188 1.70 -7.15 -7.64
C ALA A 188 2.40 -8.14 -8.57
N ASP A 189 3.04 -7.63 -9.63
CA ASP A 189 3.85 -8.43 -10.53
C ASP A 189 5.10 -9.00 -9.83
N ARG A 190 5.45 -10.24 -10.19
CA ARG A 190 6.63 -10.94 -9.66
C ARG A 190 7.89 -10.14 -9.86
N SER A 191 8.59 -9.86 -8.78
CA SER A 191 9.87 -9.16 -8.83
C SER A 191 10.67 -9.35 -7.53
N THR A 192 11.96 -9.04 -7.59
CA THR A 192 12.77 -8.80 -6.40
C THR A 192 13.36 -7.41 -6.55
N ARG A 193 13.00 -6.51 -5.64
CA ARG A 193 13.32 -5.09 -5.77
C ARG A 193 13.80 -4.48 -4.45
N LEU A 194 14.67 -3.49 -4.55
CA LEU A 194 14.86 -2.52 -3.49
C LEU A 194 13.53 -1.74 -3.35
N PHE A 195 12.94 -1.74 -2.16
CA PHE A 195 11.67 -1.04 -1.95
C PHE A 195 11.93 0.34 -1.39
N GLU A 196 12.40 0.46 -0.15
CA GLU A 196 12.74 1.73 0.45
C GLU A 196 14.23 1.83 0.78
N LEU A 197 14.76 3.05 0.69
CA LEU A 197 16.11 3.40 1.11
C LEU A 197 16.13 4.87 1.50
N TRP A 198 16.02 5.16 2.79
CA TRP A 198 15.92 6.54 3.24
C TRP A 198 16.66 6.80 4.55
N TYR A 199 16.97 8.08 4.75
CA TYR A 199 17.45 8.64 6.00
C TYR A 199 16.45 9.66 6.53
N GLN A 200 16.18 9.63 7.84
CA GLN A 200 15.37 10.62 8.52
C GLN A 200 16.12 11.28 9.65
N GLN A 201 15.96 12.59 9.78
CA GLN A 201 16.51 13.39 10.87
C GLN A 201 15.38 14.08 11.63
N SER A 202 15.33 13.84 12.93
CA SER A 202 14.42 14.54 13.84
C SER A 202 15.10 15.73 14.49
N PHE A 203 14.32 16.82 14.62
CA PHE A 203 14.71 18.10 15.22
C PHE A 203 13.66 18.54 16.23
N LEU A 204 13.98 19.59 17.02
CA LEU A 204 13.06 20.23 17.95
C LEU A 204 12.41 19.26 18.95
N GLY A 205 13.19 18.26 19.40
CA GLY A 205 12.67 17.26 20.34
C GLY A 205 11.65 16.32 19.74
N GLY A 206 11.75 16.01 18.42
CA GLY A 206 10.83 15.13 17.70
C GLY A 206 9.61 15.84 17.09
N LYS A 207 9.53 17.17 17.20
CA LYS A 207 8.43 17.94 16.60
C LYS A 207 8.58 18.19 15.10
N LEU A 208 9.78 18.11 14.57
CA LEU A 208 10.08 18.27 13.16
C LEU A 208 10.91 17.11 12.66
N ASP A 209 10.44 16.43 11.63
CA ASP A 209 11.16 15.35 10.95
C ASP A 209 11.31 15.66 9.47
N ILE A 210 12.50 15.39 8.95
CA ILE A 210 12.82 15.46 7.52
C ILE A 210 13.32 14.08 7.09
N LYS A 211 12.62 13.46 6.15
CA LYS A 211 12.98 12.16 5.56
C LYS A 211 13.36 12.36 4.10
N ILE A 212 14.49 11.79 3.67
CA ILE A 212 15.02 11.90 2.32
C ILE A 212 15.49 10.54 1.82
N GLY A 213 15.19 10.21 0.58
CA GLY A 213 15.59 8.96 -0.06
C GLY A 213 14.46 8.37 -0.87
N GLN A 214 14.57 7.09 -1.21
CA GLN A 214 13.52 6.33 -1.86
C GLN A 214 12.47 5.96 -0.83
N GLN A 215 11.24 6.44 -1.03
CA GLN A 215 10.15 6.34 -0.07
C GLN A 215 8.88 5.90 -0.76
N ASP A 216 8.11 5.11 -0.05
CA ASP A 216 6.70 4.88 -0.29
C ASP A 216 5.89 5.97 0.42
N LEU A 217 4.95 6.60 -0.28
CA LEU A 217 4.14 7.69 0.28
C LEU A 217 2.77 7.22 0.78
N ASP A 218 2.32 6.02 0.42
CA ASP A 218 1.04 5.48 0.89
C ASP A 218 1.10 4.99 2.34
N THR A 219 2.29 4.88 2.91
CA THR A 219 2.49 4.63 4.34
C THR A 219 2.39 5.90 5.19
N GLU A 220 2.37 7.08 4.58
CA GLU A 220 2.36 8.36 5.30
C GLU A 220 1.17 9.27 4.95
N PHE A 221 0.67 9.23 3.72
CA PHE A 221 -0.42 10.07 3.23
C PHE A 221 -1.66 9.26 2.86
N LEU A 222 -2.83 9.86 2.93
CA LEU A 222 -4.11 9.22 2.58
C LEU A 222 -4.52 8.04 3.48
N ILE A 223 -3.84 7.82 4.58
CA ILE A 223 -4.08 6.67 5.46
C ILE A 223 -5.29 6.91 6.37
N SER A 224 -6.15 5.90 6.46
CA SER A 224 -7.15 5.75 7.51
C SER A 224 -6.73 4.61 8.44
N ASP A 225 -6.65 4.91 9.73
CA ASP A 225 -6.24 3.92 10.74
C ASP A 225 -7.23 2.75 10.83
N TYR A 226 -8.53 3.04 10.77
CA TYR A 226 -9.54 1.98 10.75
C TYR A 226 -9.67 1.34 9.36
N GLY A 227 -9.32 2.08 8.28
CA GLY A 227 -9.26 1.57 6.92
C GLY A 227 -8.17 0.53 6.71
N SER A 228 -7.06 0.59 7.47
CA SER A 228 -5.93 -0.34 7.37
C SER A 228 -6.26 -1.79 7.77
N LEU A 229 -7.44 -2.06 8.34
CA LEU A 229 -7.92 -3.42 8.59
C LEU A 229 -8.22 -4.19 7.31
N TYR A 230 -8.69 -3.50 6.27
CA TYR A 230 -9.26 -4.10 5.07
C TYR A 230 -8.17 -4.48 4.06
N LEU A 231 -8.42 -5.54 3.30
CA LEU A 231 -7.46 -6.06 2.33
C LEU A 231 -7.61 -5.42 0.95
N ASN A 232 -8.83 -5.02 0.55
CA ASN A 232 -9.03 -4.34 -0.73
C ASN A 232 -8.15 -3.08 -0.81
N SER A 233 -7.37 -2.97 -1.87
CA SER A 233 -6.37 -1.90 -2.03
C SER A 233 -6.97 -0.48 -1.97
N ASN A 234 -8.27 -0.32 -2.23
CA ASN A 234 -8.93 0.97 -2.09
C ASN A 234 -8.89 1.53 -0.68
N PHE A 235 -8.89 0.68 0.36
CA PHE A 235 -8.83 1.13 1.75
C PHE A 235 -7.42 1.54 2.19
N GLY A 236 -6.38 1.06 1.50
CA GLY A 236 -5.01 1.58 1.57
C GLY A 236 -4.84 2.82 0.68
N TRP A 237 -4.26 2.64 -0.51
CA TRP A 237 -4.15 3.70 -1.52
C TRP A 237 -5.43 3.77 -2.35
N PRO A 238 -6.23 4.85 -2.27
CA PRO A 238 -7.57 4.90 -2.86
C PRO A 238 -7.60 4.79 -4.38
N MET A 239 -8.77 4.43 -4.94
CA MET A 239 -8.96 4.30 -6.38
C MET A 239 -8.53 5.53 -7.18
N ALA A 240 -8.78 6.74 -6.67
CA ALA A 240 -8.50 7.95 -7.44
C ALA A 240 -7.00 8.12 -7.70
N PRO A 241 -6.07 8.13 -6.74
CA PRO A 241 -4.64 8.18 -7.03
C PRO A 241 -4.13 6.91 -7.73
N SER A 242 -4.62 5.72 -7.35
CA SER A 242 -4.20 4.44 -7.95
C SER A 242 -4.37 4.42 -9.47
N VAL A 243 -5.49 4.95 -9.96
CA VAL A 243 -5.85 4.92 -11.39
C VAL A 243 -5.35 6.15 -12.14
N ASN A 244 -5.20 7.30 -11.47
CA ASN A 244 -4.98 8.60 -12.11
C ASN A 244 -3.53 9.08 -12.10
N LEU A 245 -2.65 8.47 -11.31
CA LEU A 245 -1.21 8.76 -11.29
C LEU A 245 -0.44 7.77 -12.17
N TYR A 246 0.82 8.06 -12.46
CA TYR A 246 1.74 7.16 -13.16
C TYR A 246 1.89 5.84 -12.40
N ALA A 247 1.30 4.76 -12.90
CA ALA A 247 1.23 3.45 -12.23
C ALA A 247 0.82 3.54 -10.75
N GLY A 248 -0.11 4.43 -10.44
CA GLY A 248 -0.60 4.66 -9.08
C GLY A 248 0.23 5.63 -8.24
N GLY A 249 1.38 6.10 -8.74
CA GLY A 249 2.30 6.96 -8.00
C GLY A 249 3.24 6.18 -7.07
N PRO A 250 3.96 6.86 -6.15
CA PRO A 250 4.84 6.26 -5.17
C PRO A 250 4.05 5.59 -4.03
N SER A 251 3.41 4.50 -4.36
CA SER A 251 2.63 3.64 -3.46
C SER A 251 3.06 2.19 -3.64
N TRP A 252 2.87 1.37 -2.62
CA TRP A 252 3.25 -0.05 -2.66
C TRP A 252 2.81 -0.71 -3.98
N PRO A 253 3.65 -1.50 -4.66
CA PRO A 253 5.03 -1.89 -4.36
C PRO A 253 6.09 -0.96 -4.97
N LEU A 254 5.75 0.27 -5.31
CA LEU A 254 6.59 1.25 -5.98
C LEU A 254 6.93 2.40 -5.02
N ALA A 255 8.22 2.60 -4.78
CA ALA A 255 8.73 3.74 -4.04
C ALA A 255 9.50 4.67 -4.96
N SER A 256 9.55 5.96 -4.64
CA SER A 256 10.22 7.00 -5.41
C SER A 256 11.25 7.76 -4.59
N PRO A 257 12.29 8.34 -5.22
CA PRO A 257 13.08 9.39 -4.60
C PRO A 257 12.19 10.53 -4.14
N ALA A 258 12.25 10.87 -2.86
CA ALA A 258 11.40 11.89 -2.26
C ALA A 258 12.07 12.61 -1.10
N VAL A 259 11.54 13.78 -0.77
CA VAL A 259 11.76 14.49 0.49
C VAL A 259 10.41 14.67 1.16
N ARG A 260 10.30 14.20 2.40
CA ARG A 260 9.11 14.41 3.24
C ARG A 260 9.49 15.25 4.47
N ILE A 261 8.64 16.20 4.82
CA ILE A 261 8.72 17.04 6.00
C ILE A 261 7.46 16.83 6.81
N ARG A 262 7.60 16.55 8.11
CA ARG A 262 6.51 16.49 9.06
C ARG A 262 6.78 17.41 10.23
N TYR A 263 5.79 18.23 10.59
CA TYR A 263 5.85 19.15 11.71
C TYR A 263 4.65 18.98 12.64
N ARG A 264 4.93 18.70 13.90
CA ARG A 264 3.95 18.53 14.99
C ARG A 264 4.13 19.64 16.04
N PRO A 265 3.53 20.82 15.84
CA PRO A 265 3.62 21.90 16.83
C PRO A 265 3.00 21.54 18.19
N THR A 266 1.91 20.75 18.17
CA THR A 266 1.20 20.25 19.35
C THR A 266 0.85 18.77 19.18
N ASP A 267 0.39 18.11 20.25
CA ASP A 267 -0.05 16.71 20.21
C ASP A 267 -1.32 16.51 19.37
N GLN A 268 -2.07 17.58 19.12
CA GLN A 268 -3.29 17.53 18.30
C GLN A 268 -3.06 17.82 16.83
N PHE A 269 -2.01 18.57 16.47
CA PHE A 269 -1.89 19.09 15.11
C PHE A 269 -0.61 18.64 14.42
N THR A 270 -0.76 18.04 13.24
CA THR A 270 0.35 17.62 12.37
C THR A 270 0.18 18.24 10.99
N VAL A 271 1.28 18.70 10.43
CA VAL A 271 1.39 19.19 9.04
C VAL A 271 2.43 18.35 8.33
N MET A 272 2.08 17.82 7.17
CA MET A 272 2.98 17.03 6.35
C MET A 272 3.08 17.61 4.96
N PHE A 273 4.27 17.51 4.38
CA PHE A 273 4.57 17.86 3.00
C PHE A 273 5.54 16.84 2.41
N ALA A 274 5.32 16.44 1.16
CA ALA A 274 6.27 15.63 0.40
C ALA A 274 6.44 16.18 -1.03
N ALA A 275 7.64 16.00 -1.55
CA ALA A 275 7.95 16.16 -2.97
C ALA A 275 8.67 14.90 -3.44
N ALA A 276 8.09 14.20 -4.41
CA ALA A 276 8.57 12.92 -4.92
C ALA A 276 8.71 12.93 -6.44
N ASP A 277 9.52 12.05 -6.99
CA ASP A 277 9.44 11.67 -8.40
C ASP A 277 8.05 11.11 -8.68
N ASP A 278 7.37 11.64 -9.72
CA ASP A 278 6.00 11.31 -10.07
C ASP A 278 5.87 9.97 -10.83
N ASN A 279 6.99 9.39 -11.25
CA ASN A 279 7.04 8.24 -12.14
C ASN A 279 7.87 7.08 -11.56
N PRO A 280 7.41 6.43 -10.50
CA PRO A 280 8.15 5.35 -9.84
C PRO A 280 8.48 4.16 -10.75
N PRO A 281 7.70 3.80 -11.80
CA PRO A 281 8.12 2.79 -12.78
C PRO A 281 9.36 3.15 -13.58
N GLY A 282 9.70 4.44 -13.67
CA GLY A 282 10.86 4.91 -14.42
C GLY A 282 10.70 4.83 -15.95
N ASN A 283 9.48 4.68 -16.43
CA ASN A 283 9.18 4.60 -17.86
C ASN A 283 9.41 5.94 -18.56
N THR A 284 9.77 5.89 -19.85
CA THR A 284 9.88 7.11 -20.67
C THR A 284 8.50 7.75 -20.87
N SER A 285 8.46 9.06 -20.99
CA SER A 285 7.32 9.96 -20.98
C SER A 285 6.09 9.63 -21.86
N ASN A 286 6.13 8.56 -22.64
CA ASN A 286 5.05 8.13 -23.52
C ASN A 286 4.36 6.85 -23.04
N SER A 287 4.68 6.38 -21.85
CA SER A 287 4.23 5.08 -21.31
C SER A 287 3.06 5.19 -20.34
N PHE A 288 2.28 6.26 -20.37
CA PHE A 288 0.90 6.12 -19.96
C PHE A 288 0.28 5.11 -20.88
N GLY A 289 0.08 3.91 -20.39
CA GLY A 289 -0.57 2.76 -20.96
C GLY A 289 -1.56 2.87 -22.11
N ILE A 290 -1.30 3.74 -23.06
CA ILE A 290 -2.05 3.84 -24.32
C ILE A 290 -1.53 2.75 -25.27
N GLN A 291 -1.51 1.52 -24.78
CA GLN A 291 -1.54 0.35 -25.66
C GLN A 291 -2.94 -0.24 -25.53
N GLY A 292 -3.75 -0.05 -26.53
CA GLY A 292 -5.06 -0.66 -26.63
C GLY A 292 -6.25 0.15 -26.10
N GLY A 293 -6.13 1.47 -25.93
CA GLY A 293 -7.29 2.34 -25.66
C GLY A 293 -7.65 2.54 -24.17
N ASN A 294 -6.87 1.98 -23.24
CA ASN A 294 -6.98 2.28 -21.82
C ASN A 294 -5.72 3.05 -21.39
N PRO A 295 -5.83 4.34 -21.04
CA PRO A 295 -4.67 5.16 -20.73
C PRO A 295 -3.94 4.79 -19.45
N VAL A 296 -4.56 4.03 -18.56
CA VAL A 296 -3.94 3.52 -17.34
C VAL A 296 -4.49 2.13 -17.07
N ASP A 297 -3.61 1.14 -17.05
CA ASP A 297 -3.91 -0.14 -16.46
C ASP A 297 -3.41 -0.11 -15.00
N PRO A 298 -4.29 0.07 -14.01
CA PRO A 298 -3.89 0.14 -12.60
C PRO A 298 -3.33 -1.19 -12.09
N THR A 299 -3.68 -2.31 -12.77
CA THR A 299 -3.22 -3.65 -12.38
C THR A 299 -1.81 -3.95 -12.90
N ASN A 300 -1.28 -3.13 -13.80
CA ASN A 300 0.02 -3.31 -14.43
C ASN A 300 1.10 -2.36 -13.87
N GLN A 301 1.14 -2.18 -12.58
CA GLN A 301 2.07 -1.27 -11.90
C GLN A 301 3.54 -1.63 -12.13
N ASN A 302 3.82 -2.87 -12.48
CA ASN A 302 5.19 -3.38 -12.63
C ASN A 302 5.58 -3.76 -14.05
N ALA A 303 4.65 -3.79 -14.98
CA ALA A 303 4.81 -4.52 -16.24
C ALA A 303 6.01 -4.09 -17.09
N ASN A 304 6.49 -2.87 -16.98
CA ASN A 304 7.55 -2.40 -17.86
C ASN A 304 8.60 -1.50 -17.20
N GLY A 305 8.55 -1.30 -15.89
CA GLY A 305 9.46 -0.36 -15.25
C GLY A 305 9.93 -0.81 -13.87
N ASN A 306 11.11 -0.42 -13.54
CA ASN A 306 11.71 -0.45 -12.21
C ASN A 306 11.55 -1.76 -11.41
N ALA A 307 11.55 -2.93 -12.08
CA ALA A 307 11.45 -4.23 -11.42
C ALA A 307 12.57 -4.47 -10.38
N SER A 308 13.69 -3.74 -10.47
CA SER A 308 14.78 -3.74 -9.50
C SER A 308 14.59 -2.74 -8.36
N GLY A 309 13.63 -1.80 -8.46
CA GLY A 309 13.47 -0.71 -7.51
C GLY A 309 14.60 0.34 -7.53
N THR A 310 15.41 0.39 -8.61
CA THR A 310 16.60 1.26 -8.67
C THR A 310 16.68 2.13 -9.92
N LYS A 311 15.60 2.16 -10.71
CA LYS A 311 15.51 2.95 -11.94
C LYS A 311 14.41 4.00 -11.78
N PHE A 312 14.74 5.26 -11.93
CA PHE A 312 13.81 6.38 -11.80
C PHE A 312 13.88 7.28 -13.03
N ASN A 313 12.79 7.96 -13.33
CA ASN A 313 12.74 8.94 -14.41
C ASN A 313 12.35 10.31 -13.87
N MET A 314 13.30 11.01 -13.28
CA MET A 314 13.13 12.36 -12.75
C MET A 314 12.78 13.43 -13.81
N GLY A 315 12.59 13.04 -15.08
CA GLY A 315 12.32 13.95 -16.19
C GLY A 315 10.83 14.15 -16.51
N THR A 316 9.93 13.41 -15.87
CA THR A 316 8.48 13.47 -16.15
C THR A 316 7.79 14.58 -15.37
N GLY A 317 8.08 14.72 -14.10
CA GLY A 317 7.49 15.73 -13.23
C GLY A 317 7.88 15.52 -11.76
N ALA A 318 7.08 16.11 -10.89
CA ALA A 318 7.16 15.92 -9.43
C ALA A 318 5.76 15.85 -8.85
N LEU A 319 5.54 14.86 -7.98
CA LEU A 319 4.34 14.77 -7.16
C LEU A 319 4.57 15.55 -5.86
N LEU A 320 3.77 16.57 -5.64
CA LEU A 320 3.77 17.40 -4.44
C LEU A 320 2.56 17.06 -3.60
N MET A 321 2.76 16.59 -2.36
CA MET A 321 1.68 16.22 -1.45
C MET A 321 1.68 17.09 -0.20
N THR A 322 0.51 17.37 0.34
CA THR A 322 0.34 18.02 1.65
C THR A 322 -0.83 17.41 2.40
N GLU A 323 -0.69 17.29 3.72
CA GLU A 323 -1.75 16.81 4.60
C GLU A 323 -1.71 17.56 5.93
N LEU A 324 -2.89 17.93 6.41
CA LEU A 324 -3.15 18.50 7.72
C LEU A 324 -3.91 17.46 8.53
N GLN A 325 -3.45 17.17 9.74
CA GLN A 325 -4.10 16.23 10.64
C GLN A 325 -4.47 16.94 11.95
N TYR A 326 -5.66 16.63 12.46
CA TYR A 326 -6.13 17.10 13.75
C TYR A 326 -6.65 15.95 14.59
N ALA A 327 -5.99 15.68 15.73
CA ALA A 327 -6.37 14.65 16.68
C ALA A 327 -7.25 15.24 17.79
N ILE A 328 -8.39 14.61 18.04
CA ILE A 328 -9.22 14.91 19.23
C ILE A 328 -8.97 13.84 20.28
N ASN A 329 -8.97 14.25 21.55
CA ASN A 329 -8.74 13.36 22.68
C ASN A 329 -7.52 12.44 22.48
N PRO A 330 -6.33 12.98 22.12
CA PRO A 330 -5.14 12.16 21.90
C PRO A 330 -4.88 11.34 23.16
N GLN A 331 -4.64 10.04 22.97
CA GLN A 331 -4.42 9.15 24.08
C GLN A 331 -2.95 9.23 24.52
N PRO A 332 -2.66 9.24 25.83
CA PRO A 332 -1.29 9.14 26.33
C PRO A 332 -0.63 7.81 25.96
N ASP A 333 0.69 7.80 25.80
CA ASP A 333 1.46 6.61 25.47
C ASP A 333 1.32 5.49 26.51
N ASP A 334 1.17 5.85 27.79
CA ASP A 334 0.97 4.90 28.89
C ASP A 334 -0.41 5.05 29.51
N MET A 335 -1.36 4.29 28.99
CA MET A 335 -2.75 4.28 29.50
C MET A 335 -2.86 3.77 30.93
N SER A 336 -1.89 3.01 31.45
CA SER A 336 -1.91 2.50 32.83
C SER A 336 -1.77 3.62 33.86
N LYS A 337 -1.17 4.75 33.48
CA LYS A 337 -0.99 5.96 34.30
C LYS A 337 -2.13 6.96 34.19
N VAL A 338 -3.10 6.70 33.33
CA VAL A 338 -4.21 7.62 33.10
C VAL A 338 -5.24 7.51 34.21
N THR A 339 -5.39 8.57 34.97
CA THR A 339 -6.37 8.66 36.10
C THR A 339 -7.71 9.26 35.67
N LYS A 340 -7.75 9.97 34.53
CA LYS A 340 -8.96 10.61 34.01
C LYS A 340 -9.10 10.24 32.53
N ASP A 341 -10.28 9.76 32.15
CA ASP A 341 -10.59 9.43 30.77
C ASP A 341 -10.40 10.65 29.84
N PRO A 342 -9.48 10.62 28.86
CA PRO A 342 -9.31 11.70 27.91
C PRO A 342 -10.47 11.81 26.90
N GLY A 343 -11.38 10.84 26.87
CA GLY A 343 -12.47 10.71 25.92
C GLY A 343 -12.15 9.74 24.78
N LEU A 344 -13.09 9.61 23.86
CA LEU A 344 -12.94 8.76 22.68
C LEU A 344 -12.05 9.45 21.64
N PRO A 345 -10.95 8.80 21.19
CA PRO A 345 -10.02 9.40 20.23
C PRO A 345 -10.61 9.48 18.82
N GLY A 346 -10.14 10.45 18.07
CA GLY A 346 -10.41 10.56 16.63
C GLY A 346 -9.35 11.38 15.93
N VAL A 347 -9.16 11.15 14.64
CA VAL A 347 -8.26 11.91 13.76
C VAL A 347 -9.00 12.36 12.53
N TYR A 348 -8.84 13.63 12.20
CA TYR A 348 -9.42 14.25 11.02
C TYR A 348 -8.29 14.75 10.14
N LYS A 349 -8.28 14.33 8.87
CA LYS A 349 -7.22 14.67 7.93
C LYS A 349 -7.82 15.41 6.71
N LEU A 350 -7.10 16.41 6.23
CA LEU A 350 -7.41 17.13 5.00
C LEU A 350 -6.13 17.27 4.21
N GLY A 351 -6.13 16.81 2.99
CA GLY A 351 -4.93 16.83 2.17
C GLY A 351 -5.21 16.90 0.68
N GLY A 352 -4.13 16.85 -0.08
CA GLY A 352 -4.19 16.81 -1.53
C GLY A 352 -2.82 16.69 -2.15
N PHE A 353 -2.82 16.47 -3.46
CA PHE A 353 -1.60 16.51 -4.25
C PHE A 353 -1.74 17.39 -5.49
N TYR A 354 -0.59 17.85 -5.98
CA TYR A 354 -0.42 18.40 -7.30
C TYR A 354 0.78 17.74 -7.99
N ASP A 355 0.52 17.12 -9.14
CA ASP A 355 1.53 16.52 -9.99
C ASP A 355 1.86 17.48 -11.14
N THR A 356 3.14 17.77 -11.35
CA THR A 356 3.62 18.72 -12.37
C THR A 356 3.79 18.09 -13.75
N GLY A 357 3.63 16.79 -13.87
CA GLY A 357 3.78 15.99 -15.08
C GLY A 357 2.76 16.27 -16.17
N ARG A 358 2.70 15.42 -17.16
CA ARG A 358 1.74 15.53 -18.27
C ARG A 358 0.79 14.35 -18.24
N PHE A 359 -0.50 14.63 -18.45
CA PHE A 359 -1.58 13.65 -18.38
C PHE A 359 -2.43 13.68 -19.64
N PRO A 360 -2.92 12.53 -20.13
CA PRO A 360 -3.74 12.49 -21.33
C PRO A 360 -5.14 13.07 -21.08
N ASP A 361 -5.61 13.94 -21.97
CA ASP A 361 -7.01 14.38 -21.99
C ASP A 361 -7.87 13.22 -22.53
N TYR A 362 -8.91 12.86 -21.79
CA TYR A 362 -9.86 11.82 -22.18
C TYR A 362 -10.90 12.27 -23.19
N ARG A 363 -10.97 13.57 -23.50
CA ARG A 363 -11.99 14.17 -24.38
C ARG A 363 -11.48 14.51 -25.77
N TYR A 364 -10.23 14.96 -25.85
CA TYR A 364 -9.69 15.54 -27.07
C TYR A 364 -8.36 14.89 -27.47
N ASN A 365 -8.21 14.64 -28.77
CA ASN A 365 -6.94 14.28 -29.37
C ASN A 365 -6.01 15.50 -29.52
N GLN A 366 -4.78 15.30 -29.94
CA GLN A 366 -3.79 16.39 -30.15
C GLN A 366 -4.20 17.40 -31.23
N SER A 367 -5.15 17.09 -32.10
CA SER A 367 -5.71 18.00 -33.12
C SER A 367 -6.97 18.72 -32.62
N GLY A 368 -7.39 18.51 -31.35
CA GLY A 368 -8.58 19.13 -30.77
C GLY A 368 -9.89 18.48 -31.17
N GLN A 369 -9.88 17.33 -31.85
CA GLN A 369 -11.05 16.54 -32.20
C GLN A 369 -11.47 15.67 -31.01
N ALA A 370 -12.73 15.21 -31.00
CA ALA A 370 -13.24 14.32 -29.97
C ALA A 370 -12.49 12.98 -29.98
N LEU A 371 -11.72 12.69 -28.93
CA LEU A 371 -10.92 11.46 -28.81
C LEU A 371 -11.84 10.22 -28.91
N GLY A 372 -11.44 9.25 -29.73
CA GLY A 372 -12.21 8.04 -29.98
C GLY A 372 -13.49 8.23 -30.80
N GLY A 373 -13.75 9.45 -31.28
CA GLY A 373 -14.93 9.76 -32.09
C GLY A 373 -14.73 9.52 -33.61
N PRO A 374 -15.80 9.67 -34.41
CA PRO A 374 -15.72 9.43 -35.86
C PRO A 374 -14.73 10.33 -36.59
N ASP A 375 -14.49 11.54 -36.07
CA ASP A 375 -13.57 12.52 -36.64
C ASP A 375 -12.16 12.45 -36.06
N ASP A 376 -11.89 11.49 -35.16
CA ASP A 376 -10.57 11.31 -34.57
C ASP A 376 -9.59 10.71 -35.59
N THR A 377 -8.76 11.59 -36.16
CA THR A 377 -7.78 11.21 -37.19
C THR A 377 -6.48 10.70 -36.62
N THR A 378 -6.22 10.86 -35.33
CA THR A 378 -4.93 10.54 -34.70
C THR A 378 -5.00 9.41 -33.71
N GLY A 379 -6.10 9.24 -33.00
CA GLY A 379 -6.23 8.31 -31.85
C GLY A 379 -5.30 8.64 -30.69
N ILE A 380 -4.57 9.77 -30.76
CA ILE A 380 -3.57 10.15 -29.75
C ILE A 380 -4.15 11.28 -28.90
N PRO A 381 -4.31 11.10 -27.58
CA PRO A 381 -4.86 12.13 -26.72
C PRO A 381 -3.99 13.39 -26.71
N ARG A 382 -4.62 14.54 -26.48
CA ARG A 382 -3.93 15.75 -26.09
C ARG A 382 -3.28 15.55 -24.72
N TRP A 383 -2.08 16.07 -24.55
CA TRP A 383 -1.37 15.98 -23.29
C TRP A 383 -1.44 17.32 -22.55
N ASP A 384 -2.14 17.31 -21.43
CA ASP A 384 -2.27 18.48 -20.56
C ASP A 384 -1.28 18.41 -19.40
N ARG A 385 -0.72 19.55 -18.99
CA ARG A 385 0.22 19.62 -17.89
C ARG A 385 -0.52 19.76 -16.56
N GLY A 386 0.00 19.05 -15.56
CA GLY A 386 -0.49 19.09 -14.19
C GLY A 386 -1.70 18.19 -13.93
N ASN A 387 -1.72 17.59 -12.77
CA ASN A 387 -2.88 16.88 -12.23
C ASN A 387 -3.04 17.23 -10.75
N TRP A 388 -4.23 17.06 -10.19
CA TRP A 388 -4.48 17.39 -8.79
C TRP A 388 -5.59 16.54 -8.19
N MET A 389 -5.51 16.36 -6.89
CA MET A 389 -6.56 15.72 -6.10
C MET A 389 -6.63 16.38 -4.72
N VAL A 390 -7.82 16.43 -4.16
CA VAL A 390 -8.06 16.77 -2.75
C VAL A 390 -8.75 15.61 -2.05
N TYR A 391 -8.54 15.47 -0.74
CA TYR A 391 -9.17 14.43 0.05
C TYR A 391 -9.43 14.87 1.50
N GLY A 392 -10.38 14.19 2.13
CA GLY A 392 -10.65 14.29 3.55
C GLY A 392 -10.81 12.90 4.16
N ILE A 393 -10.34 12.72 5.39
CA ILE A 393 -10.41 11.46 6.14
C ILE A 393 -10.92 11.75 7.55
N VAL A 394 -11.75 10.85 8.04
CA VAL A 394 -12.26 10.82 9.40
C VAL A 394 -12.03 9.44 9.98
N ASP A 395 -11.28 9.36 11.05
CA ASP A 395 -11.15 8.17 11.90
C ASP A 395 -11.70 8.50 13.28
N GLN A 396 -12.68 7.76 13.77
CA GLN A 396 -13.33 8.06 15.03
C GLN A 396 -13.67 6.80 15.82
N MET A 397 -13.17 6.70 17.05
CA MET A 397 -13.70 5.73 18.00
C MET A 397 -15.09 6.19 18.46
N LEU A 398 -16.09 5.31 18.34
CA LEU A 398 -17.46 5.59 18.77
C LEU A 398 -17.78 5.04 20.14
N TRP A 399 -17.09 3.98 20.55
CA TRP A 399 -17.39 3.32 21.80
C TRP A 399 -16.23 2.45 22.31
N ARG A 400 -16.07 2.43 23.64
CA ARG A 400 -15.31 1.46 24.42
C ARG A 400 -15.96 1.27 25.79
N PRO A 401 -15.98 0.07 26.37
CA PRO A 401 -16.60 -0.15 27.69
C PRO A 401 -15.89 0.56 28.84
N SER A 402 -14.56 0.63 28.81
CA SER A 402 -13.71 1.30 29.79
C SER A 402 -12.35 1.64 29.18
N LEU A 403 -11.54 2.43 29.87
CA LEU A 403 -10.17 2.77 29.47
C LEU A 403 -9.26 1.54 29.27
N GLN A 404 -9.45 0.52 30.08
CA GLN A 404 -8.64 -0.70 30.07
C GLN A 404 -9.22 -1.81 29.18
N SER A 405 -10.38 -1.56 28.55
CA SER A 405 -10.99 -2.56 27.66
C SER A 405 -10.27 -2.61 26.33
N ALA A 406 -9.90 -3.81 25.90
CA ALA A 406 -9.47 -4.04 24.51
C ALA A 406 -10.64 -3.85 23.52
N GLN A 407 -11.88 -4.05 23.99
CA GLN A 407 -13.07 -3.96 23.15
C GLN A 407 -13.39 -2.51 22.78
N SER A 408 -13.57 -2.26 21.47
CA SER A 408 -13.95 -0.94 20.98
C SER A 408 -14.63 -1.01 19.62
N VAL A 409 -15.42 0.02 19.32
CA VAL A 409 -16.00 0.25 17.99
C VAL A 409 -15.41 1.52 17.42
N GLY A 410 -14.78 1.41 16.25
CA GLY A 410 -14.27 2.52 15.46
C GLY A 410 -14.95 2.62 14.11
N VAL A 411 -14.98 3.79 13.54
CA VAL A 411 -15.47 4.05 12.18
C VAL A 411 -14.49 4.94 11.44
N PHE A 412 -14.47 4.78 10.14
CA PHE A 412 -13.78 5.71 9.25
C PHE A 412 -14.65 6.10 8.05
N ALA A 413 -14.28 7.23 7.47
CA ALA A 413 -14.75 7.63 6.16
C ALA A 413 -13.65 8.42 5.44
N ARG A 414 -13.44 8.15 4.18
CA ARG A 414 -12.51 8.89 3.32
C ARG A 414 -13.20 9.25 2.02
N ALA A 415 -12.95 10.47 1.52
CA ALA A 415 -13.44 10.93 0.23
C ALA A 415 -12.31 11.62 -0.53
N THR A 416 -12.20 11.33 -1.82
CA THR A 416 -11.22 11.92 -2.75
C THR A 416 -11.95 12.55 -3.94
N GLY A 417 -11.41 13.64 -4.48
CA GLY A 417 -11.99 14.30 -5.66
C GLY A 417 -10.94 15.03 -6.49
N ASN A 418 -11.09 15.00 -7.81
CA ASN A 418 -10.12 15.54 -8.78
C ASN A 418 -10.81 15.96 -10.10
N GLY A 419 -10.04 16.62 -10.98
CA GLY A 419 -10.51 17.03 -12.30
C GLY A 419 -10.90 15.82 -13.17
N GLY A 420 -11.95 15.92 -13.96
CA GLY A 420 -12.47 14.80 -14.75
C GLY A 420 -12.09 14.83 -16.23
N ASP A 421 -11.18 15.72 -16.66
CA ASP A 421 -10.74 15.84 -18.04
C ASP A 421 -9.53 14.95 -18.37
N ARG A 422 -8.64 14.77 -17.41
CA ARG A 422 -7.39 13.98 -17.52
C ARG A 422 -7.30 12.84 -16.52
N ASN A 423 -8.38 12.51 -15.89
CA ASN A 423 -8.48 11.45 -14.90
C ASN A 423 -9.58 10.46 -15.29
N MET A 424 -9.31 9.17 -15.12
CA MET A 424 -10.30 8.12 -15.34
C MET A 424 -11.36 8.13 -14.25
N ILE A 425 -10.94 8.27 -12.98
CA ILE A 425 -11.82 8.36 -11.81
C ILE A 425 -11.90 9.81 -11.35
N SER A 426 -13.11 10.36 -11.22
CA SER A 426 -13.34 11.74 -10.78
C SER A 426 -13.44 11.88 -9.27
N TYR A 427 -13.98 10.89 -8.59
CA TYR A 427 -14.01 10.82 -7.14
C TYR A 427 -14.15 9.37 -6.67
N ALA A 428 -13.68 9.12 -5.46
CA ALA A 428 -13.88 7.87 -4.74
C ALA A 428 -14.28 8.19 -3.29
N VAL A 429 -15.06 7.28 -2.70
CA VAL A 429 -15.45 7.34 -1.29
C VAL A 429 -15.31 5.94 -0.71
N ASP A 430 -14.79 5.86 0.48
CA ASP A 430 -14.78 4.63 1.27
C ASP A 430 -15.13 4.93 2.73
N ALA A 431 -15.73 3.95 3.41
CA ALA A 431 -16.14 4.03 4.80
C ALA A 431 -16.26 2.62 5.40
N GLY A 432 -16.10 2.51 6.70
CA GLY A 432 -16.26 1.23 7.37
C GLY A 432 -16.43 1.34 8.88
N VAL A 433 -16.74 0.18 9.47
CA VAL A 433 -16.95 -0.02 10.91
C VAL A 433 -16.11 -1.20 11.36
N ASN A 434 -15.31 -1.01 12.40
CA ASN A 434 -14.45 -2.03 13.01
C ASN A 434 -14.90 -2.31 14.44
N LEU A 435 -15.03 -3.59 14.78
CA LEU A 435 -15.23 -4.08 16.14
C LEU A 435 -13.97 -4.82 16.57
N LYS A 436 -13.17 -4.21 17.44
CA LYS A 436 -12.01 -4.84 18.08
C LYS A 436 -12.44 -5.69 19.26
N ALA A 437 -11.70 -6.78 19.51
CA ALA A 437 -11.98 -7.74 20.59
C ALA A 437 -13.43 -8.26 20.56
N PRO A 438 -13.91 -8.82 19.43
CA PRO A 438 -15.32 -9.21 19.28
C PRO A 438 -15.73 -10.33 20.23
N PHE A 439 -14.78 -11.17 20.66
CA PHE A 439 -15.04 -12.34 21.49
C PHE A 439 -14.15 -12.35 22.74
N LYS A 440 -14.66 -12.92 23.82
CA LYS A 440 -13.91 -13.07 25.06
C LYS A 440 -12.64 -13.91 24.87
N GLY A 441 -11.50 -13.38 25.31
CA GLY A 441 -10.19 -14.03 25.15
C GLY A 441 -9.58 -13.91 23.74
N ARG A 442 -10.16 -13.02 22.91
CA ARG A 442 -9.70 -12.68 21.57
C ARG A 442 -9.45 -11.17 21.46
N ASP A 443 -8.67 -10.63 22.39
CA ASP A 443 -8.49 -9.19 22.59
C ASP A 443 -7.75 -8.52 21.42
N ASN A 444 -6.99 -9.28 20.66
CA ASN A 444 -6.24 -8.79 19.50
C ASN A 444 -6.97 -8.97 18.16
N ASP A 445 -8.13 -9.64 18.17
CA ASP A 445 -8.90 -9.85 16.94
C ASP A 445 -9.74 -8.62 16.57
N THR A 446 -10.01 -8.47 15.29
CA THR A 446 -10.87 -7.39 14.78
C THR A 446 -11.78 -7.89 13.66
N VAL A 447 -13.06 -7.54 13.72
CA VAL A 447 -14.02 -7.71 12.64
C VAL A 447 -14.27 -6.37 11.98
N GLY A 448 -14.32 -6.34 10.66
CA GLY A 448 -14.65 -5.15 9.89
C GLY A 448 -15.69 -5.37 8.81
N VAL A 449 -16.49 -4.33 8.56
CA VAL A 449 -17.34 -4.20 7.38
C VAL A 449 -17.04 -2.86 6.72
N GLY A 450 -16.48 -2.93 5.52
CA GLY A 450 -16.08 -1.77 4.73
C GLY A 450 -16.86 -1.68 3.41
N TRP A 451 -17.09 -0.47 2.96
CA TRP A 451 -17.72 -0.19 1.67
C TRP A 451 -16.94 0.91 0.96
N GLY A 452 -16.77 0.76 -0.35
CA GLY A 452 -16.14 1.76 -1.18
C GLY A 452 -16.80 1.91 -2.54
N LEU A 453 -16.56 3.07 -3.17
CA LEU A 453 -16.96 3.34 -4.53
C LEU A 453 -15.94 4.19 -5.28
N GLY A 454 -15.87 3.97 -6.60
CA GLY A 454 -15.18 4.85 -7.54
C GLY A 454 -16.08 5.23 -8.72
N ARG A 455 -16.04 6.50 -9.12
CA ARG A 455 -16.86 7.02 -10.22
C ARG A 455 -16.01 7.40 -11.42
N ALA A 456 -16.26 6.76 -12.56
CA ALA A 456 -15.69 7.16 -13.84
C ALA A 456 -15.94 8.65 -14.12
N SER A 457 -14.94 9.36 -14.58
CA SER A 457 -14.99 10.78 -14.85
C SER A 457 -15.94 11.11 -16.03
N TYR A 458 -16.28 12.37 -16.18
CA TYR A 458 -17.04 12.78 -17.34
C TYR A 458 -16.21 12.64 -18.64
N GLY A 459 -14.89 12.82 -18.57
CA GLY A 459 -13.98 12.60 -19.69
C GLY A 459 -13.99 11.16 -20.15
N GLN A 460 -13.77 10.20 -19.22
CA GLN A 460 -13.87 8.76 -19.52
C GLN A 460 -15.23 8.38 -20.14
N ARG A 461 -16.32 8.84 -19.53
CA ARG A 461 -17.66 8.56 -20.06
C ARG A 461 -17.92 9.18 -21.42
N GLN A 462 -17.29 10.33 -21.74
CA GLN A 462 -17.37 10.92 -23.07
C GLN A 462 -16.57 10.09 -24.07
N TYR A 463 -15.36 9.67 -23.71
CA TYR A 463 -14.55 8.78 -24.53
C TYR A 463 -15.29 7.47 -24.88
N ASP A 464 -15.90 6.81 -23.90
CA ASP A 464 -16.68 5.59 -24.12
C ASP A 464 -17.82 5.82 -25.13
N ARG A 465 -18.55 6.93 -24.99
CA ARG A 465 -19.63 7.30 -25.94
C ARG A 465 -19.10 7.58 -27.34
N ASN A 466 -17.95 8.26 -27.44
CA ASN A 466 -17.31 8.55 -28.72
C ASN A 466 -16.91 7.23 -29.42
N VAL A 467 -16.24 6.34 -28.72
CA VAL A 467 -15.84 5.02 -29.24
C VAL A 467 -17.07 4.22 -29.69
N ASN A 468 -18.13 4.19 -28.88
CA ASN A 468 -19.36 3.50 -29.23
C ASN A 468 -20.02 4.09 -30.50
N SER A 469 -19.90 5.40 -30.75
CA SER A 469 -20.45 6.06 -31.92
C SER A 469 -19.74 5.68 -33.23
N THR A 470 -18.55 5.12 -33.19
CA THR A 470 -17.82 4.59 -34.36
C THR A 470 -18.24 3.17 -34.74
N GLY A 471 -19.18 2.57 -34.02
CA GLY A 471 -19.62 1.19 -34.22
C GLY A 471 -18.83 0.15 -33.44
N THR A 472 -17.87 0.57 -32.61
CA THR A 472 -17.16 -0.30 -31.67
C THR A 472 -17.99 -0.45 -30.40
N PRO A 473 -18.57 -1.63 -30.10
CA PRO A 473 -19.41 -1.80 -28.91
C PRO A 473 -18.63 -1.46 -27.62
N THR A 474 -19.05 -0.41 -26.95
CA THR A 474 -18.40 0.06 -25.71
C THR A 474 -19.47 0.51 -24.73
N LEU A 475 -19.44 0.00 -23.49
CA LEU A 475 -20.30 0.49 -22.42
C LEU A 475 -19.75 1.80 -21.85
N THR A 476 -20.65 2.75 -21.59
CA THR A 476 -20.26 3.95 -20.85
C THR A 476 -20.03 3.57 -19.40
N GLN A 477 -18.78 3.62 -18.96
CA GLN A 477 -18.39 3.29 -17.59
C GLN A 477 -19.08 4.21 -16.57
N GLY A 478 -19.41 3.66 -15.42
CA GLY A 478 -20.17 4.33 -14.37
C GLY A 478 -19.46 4.33 -13.04
N THR A 479 -20.17 3.85 -12.03
CA THR A 479 -19.67 3.67 -10.67
C THR A 479 -19.44 2.19 -10.42
N GLU A 480 -18.23 1.83 -9.99
CA GLU A 480 -17.97 0.58 -9.30
C GLU A 480 -18.24 0.77 -7.81
N ASN A 481 -18.77 -0.24 -7.14
CA ASN A 481 -18.90 -0.29 -5.69
C ASN A 481 -18.38 -1.63 -5.21
N HIS A 482 -17.81 -1.65 -4.01
CA HIS A 482 -17.44 -2.89 -3.34
C HIS A 482 -17.84 -2.86 -1.87
N LEU A 483 -18.15 -4.03 -1.34
CA LEU A 483 -18.33 -4.31 0.08
C LEU A 483 -17.27 -5.33 0.47
N GLU A 484 -16.61 -5.11 1.60
CA GLU A 484 -15.71 -6.08 2.21
C GLU A 484 -16.17 -6.43 3.61
N VAL A 485 -16.10 -7.70 3.94
CA VAL A 485 -16.31 -8.24 5.29
C VAL A 485 -15.10 -9.07 5.65
N THR A 486 -14.38 -8.65 6.68
CA THR A 486 -13.11 -9.26 7.05
C THR A 486 -13.03 -9.57 8.54
N TYR A 487 -12.27 -10.60 8.89
CA TYR A 487 -11.98 -10.98 10.27
C TYR A 487 -10.48 -11.21 10.45
N GLN A 488 -9.80 -10.26 11.06
CA GLN A 488 -8.38 -10.40 11.39
C GLN A 488 -8.24 -11.15 12.72
N ALA A 489 -7.68 -12.35 12.66
CA ALA A 489 -7.46 -13.23 13.79
C ALA A 489 -5.98 -13.30 14.15
N GLN A 490 -5.61 -12.87 15.35
CA GLN A 490 -4.27 -13.11 15.91
C GLN A 490 -4.18 -14.56 16.38
N VAL A 491 -3.61 -15.46 15.57
CA VAL A 491 -3.49 -16.89 15.86
C VAL A 491 -2.37 -17.16 16.88
N MET A 492 -1.22 -16.54 16.63
CA MET A 492 -0.06 -16.50 17.52
C MET A 492 0.46 -15.06 17.61
N PRO A 493 1.31 -14.70 18.57
CA PRO A 493 1.87 -13.34 18.61
C PRO A 493 2.54 -12.89 17.30
N TRP A 494 3.11 -13.83 16.57
CA TRP A 494 3.84 -13.66 15.31
C TRP A 494 3.03 -14.10 14.06
N TRP A 495 1.76 -14.52 14.20
CA TRP A 495 0.96 -15.05 13.09
C TRP A 495 -0.47 -14.52 13.10
N VAL A 496 -0.84 -13.83 12.03
CA VAL A 496 -2.19 -13.34 11.75
C VAL A 496 -2.79 -14.14 10.61
N MET A 497 -4.04 -14.53 10.73
CA MET A 497 -4.87 -15.04 9.64
C MET A 497 -6.10 -14.16 9.47
N GLN A 498 -6.47 -13.91 8.21
CA GLN A 498 -7.58 -13.00 7.90
C GLN A 498 -8.42 -13.56 6.75
N PRO A 499 -9.49 -14.33 7.06
CA PRO A 499 -10.52 -14.65 6.08
C PRO A 499 -11.25 -13.39 5.65
N ASP A 500 -11.51 -13.30 4.36
CA ASP A 500 -12.06 -12.12 3.70
C ASP A 500 -13.13 -12.49 2.69
N PHE A 501 -14.14 -11.63 2.56
CA PHE A 501 -15.16 -11.71 1.54
C PHE A 501 -15.41 -10.33 0.94
N GLN A 502 -15.35 -10.25 -0.40
CA GLN A 502 -15.66 -9.03 -1.12
C GLN A 502 -16.77 -9.27 -2.14
N TYR A 503 -17.65 -8.29 -2.28
CA TYR A 503 -18.66 -8.28 -3.31
C TYR A 503 -18.61 -6.97 -4.10
N ILE A 504 -18.39 -7.09 -5.41
CA ILE A 504 -18.17 -5.94 -6.29
C ILE A 504 -19.35 -5.80 -7.24
N TRP A 505 -20.00 -4.65 -7.16
CA TRP A 505 -21.10 -4.30 -8.06
C TRP A 505 -20.58 -3.46 -9.21
N ASN A 506 -21.02 -3.80 -10.41
CA ASN A 506 -20.71 -3.05 -11.62
C ASN A 506 -19.18 -2.90 -11.84
N PRO A 507 -18.45 -4.02 -11.92
CA PRO A 507 -16.99 -4.03 -12.05
C PRO A 507 -16.49 -3.09 -13.15
N SER A 508 -15.39 -2.37 -12.92
CA SER A 508 -14.84 -1.30 -13.76
C SER A 508 -15.88 -0.25 -14.20
N GLY A 509 -16.91 0.00 -13.37
CA GLY A 509 -18.00 0.89 -13.73
C GLY A 509 -18.89 0.36 -14.86
N GLY A 510 -18.71 -0.88 -15.27
CA GLY A 510 -19.44 -1.60 -16.33
C GLY A 510 -18.65 -1.69 -17.63
N VAL A 511 -18.19 -2.90 -17.94
CA VAL A 511 -17.49 -3.24 -19.17
C VAL A 511 -18.10 -4.49 -19.81
N TYR A 512 -17.83 -4.72 -21.09
CA TYR A 512 -18.19 -5.98 -21.73
C TYR A 512 -17.20 -7.08 -21.32
N ASP A 513 -17.74 -8.29 -21.18
CA ASP A 513 -16.94 -9.51 -20.99
C ASP A 513 -16.08 -9.72 -22.23
N SER A 514 -14.76 -9.87 -22.04
CA SER A 514 -13.81 -10.02 -23.15
C SER A 514 -14.12 -11.21 -24.07
N ARG A 515 -14.86 -12.21 -23.57
CA ARG A 515 -15.32 -13.38 -24.33
C ARG A 515 -16.54 -13.08 -25.22
N TYR A 516 -17.29 -12.00 -24.93
CA TYR A 516 -18.58 -11.73 -25.57
C TYR A 516 -18.76 -10.22 -25.78
N SER A 517 -18.75 -9.78 -27.00
CA SER A 517 -18.84 -8.35 -27.37
C SER A 517 -20.14 -7.61 -26.96
N THR A 518 -21.13 -8.35 -26.47
CA THR A 518 -22.44 -7.80 -26.10
C THR A 518 -22.89 -8.16 -24.69
N LYS A 519 -22.13 -9.00 -23.98
CA LYS A 519 -22.47 -9.41 -22.61
C LYS A 519 -21.66 -8.59 -21.62
N ARG A 520 -22.34 -7.91 -20.71
CA ARG A 520 -21.71 -7.19 -19.63
C ARG A 520 -21.11 -8.16 -18.60
N VAL A 521 -19.94 -7.79 -18.04
CA VAL A 521 -19.40 -8.48 -16.87
C VAL A 521 -20.40 -8.41 -15.70
N GLY A 522 -20.66 -9.56 -15.09
CA GLY A 522 -21.56 -9.66 -13.91
C GLY A 522 -20.86 -9.18 -12.64
N ASN A 523 -21.65 -8.98 -11.58
CA ASN A 523 -21.08 -8.68 -10.26
C ASN A 523 -20.17 -9.82 -9.79
N GLU A 524 -19.13 -9.48 -9.06
CA GLU A 524 -18.07 -10.39 -8.65
C GLU A 524 -18.14 -10.66 -7.14
N ALA A 525 -18.18 -11.95 -6.77
CA ALA A 525 -18.08 -12.41 -5.39
C ALA A 525 -16.73 -13.09 -5.21
N VAL A 526 -15.89 -12.52 -4.36
CA VAL A 526 -14.49 -12.90 -4.14
C VAL A 526 -14.30 -13.32 -2.70
N PHE A 527 -13.57 -14.43 -2.50
CA PHE A 527 -13.20 -14.95 -1.18
C PHE A 527 -11.69 -14.97 -1.08
N GLY A 528 -11.19 -14.53 0.05
CA GLY A 528 -9.76 -14.46 0.35
C GLY A 528 -9.40 -15.10 1.68
N LEU A 529 -8.17 -15.55 1.76
CA LEU A 529 -7.49 -15.89 3.00
C LEU A 529 -6.10 -15.28 2.96
N HIS A 530 -5.89 -14.27 3.79
CA HIS A 530 -4.60 -13.63 4.02
C HIS A 530 -3.93 -14.26 5.24
N SER A 531 -2.63 -14.49 5.16
CA SER A 531 -1.79 -14.96 6.25
C SER A 531 -0.54 -14.10 6.32
N SER A 532 -0.27 -13.50 7.49
CA SER A 532 0.95 -12.72 7.73
C SER A 532 1.73 -13.31 8.89
N ILE A 533 3.02 -13.55 8.69
CA ILE A 533 3.97 -14.09 9.67
C ILE A 533 5.13 -13.09 9.84
N THR A 534 5.53 -12.91 11.11
CA THR A 534 6.66 -12.04 11.48
C THR A 534 7.83 -12.82 12.03
#